data_f3f3c562b191701beffaec485dadf723
#
_entry.id   f3f3c562b191701beffaec485dadf723
#
_cell.length_a   1.000
_cell.length_b   1.000
_cell.length_c   1.000
_cell.angle_alpha   90.00
_cell.angle_beta   90.00
_cell.angle_gamma   90.00
#
_symmetry.space_group_name_H-M   'P 1'
#
loop_
_entity.id
_entity.type
_entity.pdbx_description
1 polymer ?
#
loop_
_entity_poly.entity_id
_entity_poly.type
_entity_poly.pdbx_seq_one_letter_code
_entity_poly.pdbx_strand_id
1 'polypeptide(L)'
;MNPDQAAAPSRLRIFILVGVLCTAYMISQFLRSSTGVIAPDLARELRLAPQSLGILSGAFFFAFAAAQIPVGLMLDRYGARITTSSLMLFAIAGALLFAQAHSLFWLSAGRVLMGIGCSCLLMGPLMIYTRWFPPARFSTLSGIHIAAGTLGAIAATAPLAWIAEWFGWRDAFTGVAAITVLMGALVWLVARDAPPGKVAAHQLHDGAGESLWQSLMGLGAVLANPSLPHLLLLQFMALGSTATLLGLWLSPFLHDIYGLDGPARGTVLLIMSASSAAGMLIWGGMDIRFNSRKKPILLGGAINASLLALLSLQADAGLMLVTTVFAVLGFCNGYAAIAIAHGRAIFPDHLVGRGISVLNMGGMAGAGVLQYVAGVIIGHYAAPGTPAPLGAYSILFGFLSACLAGALLLYSRIQDIKPEHRVA
;
A
#
# COMPACT_ATOMS: atom_id res chain seq x y z
N MET A 1 -39.02 -4.67 -28.50
CA MET A 1 -38.49 -5.22 -27.22
C MET A 1 -38.07 -4.05 -26.36
N ASN A 2 -38.75 -3.89 -25.21
CA ASN A 2 -38.56 -2.73 -24.34
C ASN A 2 -37.14 -2.78 -23.73
N PRO A 3 -36.28 -1.75 -23.90
CA PRO A 3 -34.88 -1.80 -23.40
C PRO A 3 -34.77 -1.82 -21.87
N ASP A 4 -35.87 -1.63 -21.15
CA ASP A 4 -35.89 -1.60 -19.67
C ASP A 4 -36.01 -2.95 -18.96
N GLN A 5 -36.06 -4.08 -19.72
CA GLN A 5 -36.17 -5.43 -19.13
C GLN A 5 -34.85 -6.21 -19.11
N ALA A 6 -33.71 -5.55 -19.03
CA ALA A 6 -32.48 -6.27 -18.74
C ALA A 6 -32.57 -6.85 -17.32
N ALA A 7 -32.70 -8.18 -17.23
CA ALA A 7 -32.80 -8.89 -15.95
C ALA A 7 -31.68 -8.45 -15.00
N ALA A 8 -32.04 -8.08 -13.78
CA ALA A 8 -31.07 -7.72 -12.73
C ALA A 8 -30.01 -8.84 -12.60
N PRO A 9 -28.73 -8.50 -12.47
CA PRO A 9 -27.68 -9.52 -12.38
C PRO A 9 -27.95 -10.45 -11.19
N SER A 10 -27.82 -11.77 -11.42
CA SER A 10 -28.06 -12.75 -10.36
C SER A 10 -27.16 -12.50 -9.15
N ARG A 11 -27.62 -12.82 -7.94
CA ARG A 11 -26.84 -12.67 -6.70
C ARG A 11 -25.50 -13.42 -6.79
N LEU A 12 -25.49 -14.60 -7.42
CA LEU A 12 -24.28 -15.38 -7.65
C LEU A 12 -23.27 -14.62 -8.51
N ARG A 13 -23.71 -13.99 -9.60
CA ARG A 13 -22.82 -13.19 -10.47
C ARG A 13 -22.19 -12.00 -9.74
N ILE A 14 -22.97 -11.35 -8.89
CA ILE A 14 -22.48 -10.25 -8.03
C ILE A 14 -21.42 -10.78 -7.06
N PHE A 15 -21.70 -11.88 -6.38
CA PHE A 15 -20.78 -12.49 -5.43
C PHE A 15 -19.46 -12.90 -6.09
N ILE A 16 -19.52 -13.52 -7.26
CA ILE A 16 -18.33 -13.92 -8.04
C ILE A 16 -17.54 -12.67 -8.47
N LEU A 17 -18.20 -11.64 -8.98
CA LEU A 17 -17.54 -10.39 -9.39
C LEU A 17 -16.77 -9.75 -8.23
N VAL A 18 -17.43 -9.56 -7.09
CA VAL A 18 -16.79 -8.94 -5.90
C VAL A 18 -15.68 -9.82 -5.38
N GLY A 19 -15.88 -11.14 -5.30
CA GLY A 19 -14.87 -12.09 -4.85
C GLY A 19 -13.60 -12.08 -5.71
N VAL A 20 -13.77 -12.12 -7.03
CA VAL A 20 -12.64 -12.07 -7.98
C VAL A 20 -11.86 -10.75 -7.86
N LEU A 21 -12.55 -9.63 -7.79
CA LEU A 21 -11.91 -8.31 -7.67
C LEU A 21 -11.19 -8.15 -6.32
N CYS A 22 -11.80 -8.61 -5.23
CA CYS A 22 -11.19 -8.62 -3.90
C CYS A 22 -9.92 -9.50 -3.87
N THR A 23 -9.96 -10.70 -4.45
CA THR A 23 -8.80 -11.61 -4.48
C THR A 23 -7.67 -11.03 -5.35
N ALA A 24 -7.99 -10.37 -6.45
CA ALA A 24 -6.98 -9.66 -7.25
C ALA A 24 -6.27 -8.55 -6.43
N TYR A 25 -7.02 -7.82 -5.61
CA TYR A 25 -6.43 -6.81 -4.71
C TYR A 25 -5.61 -7.43 -3.57
N MET A 26 -6.00 -8.61 -3.05
CA MET A 26 -5.18 -9.37 -2.10
C MET A 26 -3.80 -9.67 -2.67
N ILE A 27 -3.72 -10.09 -3.95
CA ILE A 27 -2.44 -10.35 -4.64
C ILE A 27 -1.60 -9.07 -4.70
N SER A 28 -2.20 -7.93 -5.01
CA SER A 28 -1.49 -6.64 -5.04
C SER A 28 -0.84 -6.31 -3.69
N GLN A 29 -1.59 -6.47 -2.61
CA GLN A 29 -1.10 -6.18 -1.27
C GLN A 29 -0.06 -7.22 -0.79
N PHE A 30 -0.23 -8.47 -1.18
CA PHE A 30 0.76 -9.53 -0.98
C PHE A 30 2.09 -9.19 -1.66
N LEU A 31 2.08 -8.90 -2.97
CA LEU A 31 3.28 -8.57 -3.74
C LEU A 31 3.99 -7.31 -3.21
N ARG A 32 3.22 -6.35 -2.71
CA ARG A 32 3.76 -5.13 -2.09
C ARG A 32 4.55 -5.43 -0.81
N SER A 33 4.04 -6.32 0.04
CA SER A 33 4.57 -6.59 1.38
C SER A 33 5.56 -7.75 1.42
N SER A 34 5.63 -8.58 0.40
CA SER A 34 6.35 -9.87 0.42
C SER A 34 7.88 -9.75 0.50
N THR A 35 8.47 -8.65 0.02
CA THR A 35 9.94 -8.51 -0.04
C THR A 35 10.57 -8.55 1.35
N GLY A 36 9.94 -7.94 2.36
CA GLY A 36 10.48 -7.88 3.71
C GLY A 36 10.73 -9.25 4.32
N VAL A 37 9.80 -10.19 4.13
CA VAL A 37 9.88 -11.53 4.70
C VAL A 37 11.08 -12.31 4.15
N ILE A 38 11.29 -12.23 2.84
CA ILE A 38 12.36 -12.96 2.13
C ILE A 38 13.68 -12.18 2.02
N ALA A 39 13.73 -10.93 2.53
CA ALA A 39 14.91 -10.05 2.39
C ALA A 39 16.20 -10.67 2.92
N PRO A 40 16.24 -11.34 4.11
CA PRO A 40 17.45 -12.01 4.59
C PRO A 40 17.91 -13.15 3.66
N ASP A 41 16.97 -13.91 3.10
CA ASP A 41 17.28 -15.02 2.18
C ASP A 41 17.84 -14.51 0.86
N LEU A 42 17.27 -13.41 0.30
CA LEU A 42 17.81 -12.73 -0.87
C LEU A 42 19.19 -12.15 -0.63
N ALA A 43 19.40 -11.51 0.54
CA ALA A 43 20.70 -10.94 0.90
C ALA A 43 21.78 -12.02 0.99
N ARG A 44 21.47 -13.15 1.62
CA ARG A 44 22.39 -14.28 1.77
C ARG A 44 22.70 -14.96 0.44
N GLU A 45 21.68 -15.29 -0.35
CA GLU A 45 21.83 -16.06 -1.59
C GLU A 45 22.57 -15.27 -2.68
N LEU A 46 22.19 -14.01 -2.87
CA LEU A 46 22.73 -13.16 -3.92
C LEU A 46 23.80 -12.18 -3.44
N ARG A 47 24.22 -12.31 -2.18
CA ARG A 47 25.20 -11.43 -1.51
C ARG A 47 24.87 -9.93 -1.71
N LEU A 48 23.59 -9.59 -1.52
CA LEU A 48 23.13 -8.22 -1.74
C LEU A 48 23.56 -7.32 -0.58
N ALA A 49 24.03 -6.13 -0.93
CA ALA A 49 24.23 -5.08 0.05
C ALA A 49 22.88 -4.55 0.57
N PRO A 50 22.80 -4.01 1.79
CA PRO A 50 21.57 -3.42 2.31
C PRO A 50 20.97 -2.33 1.41
N GLN A 51 21.81 -1.50 0.76
CA GLN A 51 21.36 -0.52 -0.23
C GLN A 51 20.62 -1.17 -1.40
N SER A 52 21.11 -2.33 -1.86
CA SER A 52 20.49 -3.10 -2.93
C SER A 52 19.09 -3.60 -2.57
N LEU A 53 18.88 -4.03 -1.31
CA LEU A 53 17.56 -4.39 -0.80
C LEU A 53 16.61 -3.18 -0.78
N GLY A 54 17.11 -2.00 -0.38
CA GLY A 54 16.37 -0.75 -0.44
C GLY A 54 15.95 -0.37 -1.86
N ILE A 55 16.87 -0.47 -2.84
CA ILE A 55 16.58 -0.26 -4.26
C ILE A 55 15.53 -1.24 -4.74
N LEU A 56 15.72 -2.53 -4.46
CA LEU A 56 14.83 -3.61 -4.85
C LEU A 56 13.39 -3.38 -4.39
N SER A 57 13.23 -3.07 -3.11
CA SER A 57 11.90 -2.85 -2.54
C SER A 57 11.32 -1.51 -2.99
N GLY A 58 12.12 -0.44 -3.03
CA GLY A 58 11.74 0.88 -3.52
C GLY A 58 11.29 0.89 -4.98
N ALA A 59 11.88 0.05 -5.84
CA ALA A 59 11.55 -0.06 -7.26
C ALA A 59 10.05 -0.34 -7.49
N PHE A 60 9.43 -1.19 -6.66
CA PHE A 60 7.98 -1.43 -6.71
C PHE A 60 7.19 -0.16 -6.46
N PHE A 61 7.52 0.58 -5.40
CA PHE A 61 6.77 1.76 -4.97
C PHE A 61 6.91 2.92 -5.95
N PHE A 62 8.11 3.15 -6.48
CA PHE A 62 8.34 4.16 -7.51
C PHE A 62 7.60 3.85 -8.81
N ALA A 63 7.64 2.59 -9.26
CA ALA A 63 6.91 2.15 -10.45
C ALA A 63 5.39 2.25 -10.24
N PHE A 64 4.89 1.84 -9.08
CA PHE A 64 3.49 1.98 -8.70
C PHE A 64 3.04 3.44 -8.69
N ALA A 65 3.82 4.34 -8.07
CA ALA A 65 3.52 5.77 -8.02
C ALA A 65 3.53 6.42 -9.41
N ALA A 66 4.54 6.12 -10.22
CA ALA A 66 4.65 6.63 -11.59
C ALA A 66 3.50 6.15 -12.50
N ALA A 67 3.02 4.92 -12.29
CA ALA A 67 1.91 4.35 -13.05
C ALA A 67 0.54 4.97 -12.70
N GLN A 68 0.37 5.66 -11.55
CA GLN A 68 -0.94 6.18 -11.12
C GLN A 68 -1.58 7.14 -12.12
N ILE A 69 -0.80 8.04 -12.74
CA ILE A 69 -1.32 9.01 -13.71
C ILE A 69 -1.72 8.31 -15.02
N PRO A 70 -0.86 7.48 -15.67
CA PRO A 70 -1.26 6.71 -16.85
C PRO A 70 -2.47 5.81 -16.60
N VAL A 71 -2.52 5.16 -15.43
CA VAL A 71 -3.63 4.28 -15.07
C VAL A 71 -4.96 5.03 -14.97
N GLY A 72 -4.97 6.22 -14.39
CA GLY A 72 -6.17 7.07 -14.38
C GLY A 72 -6.70 7.31 -15.79
N LEU A 73 -5.83 7.73 -16.70
CA LEU A 73 -6.18 7.99 -18.11
C LEU A 73 -6.66 6.71 -18.84
N MET A 74 -6.03 5.57 -18.55
CA MET A 74 -6.44 4.29 -19.14
C MET A 74 -7.83 3.87 -18.62
N LEU A 75 -8.11 4.07 -17.33
CA LEU A 75 -9.42 3.79 -16.74
C LEU A 75 -10.54 4.59 -17.38
N ASP A 76 -10.29 5.88 -17.63
CA ASP A 76 -11.27 6.77 -18.25
C ASP A 76 -11.49 6.40 -19.73
N ARG A 77 -10.43 6.07 -20.47
CA ARG A 77 -10.50 5.81 -21.91
C ARG A 77 -10.93 4.38 -22.26
N TYR A 78 -10.38 3.38 -21.59
CA TYR A 78 -10.57 1.96 -21.94
C TYR A 78 -11.49 1.22 -20.96
N GLY A 79 -11.83 1.86 -19.84
CA GLY A 79 -12.62 1.26 -18.78
C GLY A 79 -11.79 0.36 -17.83
N ALA A 80 -12.44 -0.03 -16.74
CA ALA A 80 -11.77 -0.75 -15.65
C ALA A 80 -11.41 -2.20 -16.03
N ARG A 81 -12.27 -2.88 -16.80
CA ARG A 81 -12.01 -4.28 -17.21
C ARG A 81 -10.73 -4.42 -18.00
N ILE A 82 -10.60 -3.67 -19.10
CA ILE A 82 -9.45 -3.75 -20.01
C ILE A 82 -8.19 -3.30 -19.27
N THR A 83 -8.25 -2.15 -18.60
CA THR A 83 -7.10 -1.58 -17.88
C THR A 83 -6.60 -2.53 -16.79
N THR A 84 -7.48 -3.06 -15.94
CA THR A 84 -7.09 -3.97 -14.86
C THR A 84 -6.47 -5.26 -15.41
N SER A 85 -7.12 -5.88 -16.40
CA SER A 85 -6.63 -7.14 -16.97
C SER A 85 -5.31 -6.97 -17.70
N SER A 86 -5.12 -5.88 -18.46
CA SER A 86 -3.86 -5.60 -19.16
C SER A 86 -2.72 -5.35 -18.19
N LEU A 87 -2.97 -4.60 -17.12
CA LEU A 87 -1.95 -4.33 -16.10
C LEU A 87 -1.60 -5.59 -15.29
N MET A 88 -2.55 -6.50 -15.07
CA MET A 88 -2.24 -7.79 -14.42
C MET A 88 -1.22 -8.61 -15.21
N LEU A 89 -1.11 -8.46 -16.53
CA LEU A 89 -0.06 -9.12 -17.32
C LEU A 89 1.34 -8.65 -16.88
N PHE A 90 1.50 -7.37 -16.53
CA PHE A 90 2.76 -6.87 -15.98
C PHE A 90 3.05 -7.45 -14.58
N ALA A 91 2.03 -7.62 -13.74
CA ALA A 91 2.20 -8.27 -12.43
C ALA A 91 2.63 -9.73 -12.58
N ILE A 92 2.04 -10.47 -13.51
CA ILE A 92 2.39 -11.86 -13.84
C ILE A 92 3.84 -11.93 -14.35
N ALA A 93 4.17 -11.14 -15.37
CA ALA A 93 5.52 -11.13 -15.93
C ALA A 93 6.56 -10.74 -14.86
N GLY A 94 6.22 -9.75 -14.01
CA GLY A 94 7.07 -9.31 -12.92
C GLY A 94 7.30 -10.40 -11.87
N ALA A 95 6.27 -11.14 -11.47
CA ALA A 95 6.39 -12.22 -10.49
C ALA A 95 7.22 -13.39 -11.03
N LEU A 96 7.02 -13.79 -12.30
CA LEU A 96 7.81 -14.81 -12.97
C LEU A 96 9.29 -14.39 -13.12
N LEU A 97 9.52 -13.15 -13.56
CA LEU A 97 10.86 -12.61 -13.69
C LEU A 97 11.59 -12.56 -12.35
N PHE A 98 10.89 -12.15 -11.29
CA PHE A 98 11.43 -12.13 -9.95
C PHE A 98 11.80 -13.53 -9.45
N ALA A 99 10.92 -14.51 -9.63
CA ALA A 99 11.15 -15.90 -9.23
C ALA A 99 12.38 -16.52 -9.89
N GLN A 100 12.66 -16.15 -11.15
CA GLN A 100 13.77 -16.69 -11.94
C GLN A 100 15.03 -15.81 -11.89
N ALA A 101 15.01 -14.70 -11.16
CA ALA A 101 16.10 -13.74 -11.15
C ALA A 101 17.33 -14.26 -10.40
N HIS A 102 18.51 -14.04 -10.97
CA HIS A 102 19.83 -14.36 -10.38
C HIS A 102 20.71 -13.11 -10.21
N SER A 103 20.16 -11.92 -10.41
CA SER A 103 20.87 -10.66 -10.20
C SER A 103 19.93 -9.56 -9.70
N LEU A 104 20.51 -8.54 -9.07
CA LEU A 104 19.78 -7.36 -8.59
C LEU A 104 18.99 -6.68 -9.72
N PHE A 105 19.56 -6.63 -10.93
CA PHE A 105 18.90 -6.00 -12.08
C PHE A 105 17.58 -6.70 -12.41
N TRP A 106 17.58 -8.02 -12.56
CA TRP A 106 16.37 -8.79 -12.90
C TRP A 106 15.35 -8.84 -11.76
N LEU A 107 15.81 -8.90 -10.50
CA LEU A 107 14.94 -8.74 -9.35
C LEU A 107 14.23 -7.39 -9.36
N SER A 108 15.00 -6.30 -9.59
CA SER A 108 14.46 -4.94 -9.61
C SER A 108 13.52 -4.73 -10.80
N ALA A 109 13.84 -5.26 -11.98
CA ALA A 109 12.96 -5.25 -13.15
C ALA A 109 11.62 -5.98 -12.85
N GLY A 110 11.69 -7.15 -12.20
CA GLY A 110 10.50 -7.85 -11.72
C GLY A 110 9.66 -6.99 -10.77
N ARG A 111 10.29 -6.29 -9.82
CA ARG A 111 9.61 -5.39 -8.88
C ARG A 111 8.95 -4.19 -9.57
N VAL A 112 9.62 -3.60 -10.58
CA VAL A 112 9.04 -2.53 -11.40
C VAL A 112 7.79 -3.03 -12.13
N LEU A 113 7.85 -4.18 -12.78
CA LEU A 113 6.72 -4.77 -13.49
C LEU A 113 5.55 -5.09 -12.52
N MET A 114 5.85 -5.66 -11.35
CA MET A 114 4.82 -5.90 -10.33
C MET A 114 4.19 -4.57 -9.85
N GLY A 115 5.01 -3.51 -9.65
CA GLY A 115 4.53 -2.19 -9.24
C GLY A 115 3.56 -1.58 -10.25
N ILE A 116 3.90 -1.62 -11.53
CA ILE A 116 3.02 -1.20 -12.63
C ILE A 116 1.75 -2.05 -12.65
N GLY A 117 1.89 -3.37 -12.59
CA GLY A 117 0.78 -4.31 -12.66
C GLY A 117 -0.23 -4.18 -11.51
N CYS A 118 0.25 -3.86 -10.31
CA CYS A 118 -0.57 -3.70 -9.12
C CYS A 118 -1.26 -2.33 -9.01
N SER A 119 -0.85 -1.33 -9.79
CA SER A 119 -1.28 0.07 -9.63
C SER A 119 -2.77 0.33 -9.86
N CYS A 120 -3.46 -0.53 -10.62
CA CYS A 120 -4.89 -0.41 -10.93
C CYS A 120 -5.80 -1.23 -9.99
N LEU A 121 -5.25 -2.18 -9.22
CA LEU A 121 -6.04 -3.20 -8.52
C LEU A 121 -6.89 -2.68 -7.34
N LEU A 122 -6.74 -1.41 -6.97
CA LEU A 122 -7.67 -0.71 -6.08
C LEU A 122 -8.68 0.10 -6.89
N MET A 123 -8.21 1.00 -7.75
CA MET A 123 -9.07 1.99 -8.43
C MET A 123 -10.00 1.37 -9.47
N GLY A 124 -9.51 0.40 -10.25
CA GLY A 124 -10.31 -0.30 -11.25
C GLY A 124 -11.56 -0.97 -10.65
N PRO A 125 -11.42 -1.82 -9.62
CA PRO A 125 -12.56 -2.40 -8.91
C PRO A 125 -13.51 -1.36 -8.31
N LEU A 126 -13.01 -0.30 -7.67
CA LEU A 126 -13.85 0.75 -7.13
C LEU A 126 -14.68 1.44 -8.22
N MET A 127 -14.11 1.67 -9.41
CA MET A 127 -14.82 2.20 -10.56
C MET A 127 -15.92 1.23 -11.05
N ILE A 128 -15.70 -0.07 -11.04
CA ILE A 128 -16.73 -1.08 -11.33
C ILE A 128 -17.85 -0.98 -10.29
N TYR A 129 -17.53 -0.88 -9.00
CA TYR A 129 -18.53 -0.81 -7.94
C TYR A 129 -19.44 0.41 -8.06
N THR A 130 -18.95 1.58 -8.47
CA THR A 130 -19.79 2.79 -8.69
C THR A 130 -20.84 2.59 -9.79
N ARG A 131 -20.57 1.70 -10.76
CA ARG A 131 -21.46 1.45 -11.89
C ARG A 131 -22.43 0.28 -11.67
N TRP A 132 -22.00 -0.70 -10.87
CA TRP A 132 -22.78 -1.92 -10.61
C TRP A 132 -23.74 -1.79 -9.43
N PHE A 133 -23.44 -0.90 -8.47
CA PHE A 133 -24.19 -0.81 -7.21
C PHE A 133 -24.71 0.61 -6.97
N PRO A 134 -25.84 0.73 -6.23
CA PRO A 134 -26.32 2.04 -5.81
C PRO A 134 -25.31 2.73 -4.86
N PRO A 135 -25.27 4.08 -4.86
CA PRO A 135 -24.33 4.85 -4.04
C PRO A 135 -24.31 4.46 -2.57
N ALA A 136 -25.47 4.10 -2.00
CA ALA A 136 -25.58 3.66 -0.61
C ALA A 136 -24.75 2.39 -0.25
N ARG A 137 -24.43 1.54 -1.23
CA ARG A 137 -23.62 0.33 -1.03
C ARG A 137 -22.14 0.53 -1.32
N PHE A 138 -21.76 1.64 -1.92
CA PHE A 138 -20.37 1.88 -2.34
C PHE A 138 -19.39 1.85 -1.15
N SER A 139 -19.75 2.50 -0.04
CA SER A 139 -18.90 2.53 1.17
C SER A 139 -18.66 1.12 1.72
N THR A 140 -19.70 0.29 1.82
CA THR A 140 -19.59 -1.10 2.31
C THR A 140 -18.70 -1.93 1.39
N LEU A 141 -18.89 -1.86 0.07
CA LEU A 141 -18.09 -2.62 -0.90
C LEU A 141 -16.64 -2.17 -0.92
N SER A 142 -16.38 -0.87 -0.84
CA SER A 142 -15.02 -0.32 -0.72
C SER A 142 -14.35 -0.81 0.57
N GLY A 143 -15.09 -0.84 1.68
CA GLY A 143 -14.61 -1.39 2.95
C GLY A 143 -14.24 -2.87 2.85
N ILE A 144 -15.09 -3.70 2.25
CA ILE A 144 -14.81 -5.13 2.00
C ILE A 144 -13.58 -5.29 1.11
N HIS A 145 -13.45 -4.48 0.07
CA HIS A 145 -12.30 -4.53 -0.85
C HIS A 145 -10.98 -4.20 -0.14
N ILE A 146 -10.97 -3.14 0.67
CA ILE A 146 -9.78 -2.75 1.46
C ILE A 146 -9.46 -3.82 2.51
N ALA A 147 -10.46 -4.38 3.18
CA ALA A 147 -10.29 -5.47 4.14
C ALA A 147 -9.68 -6.72 3.48
N ALA A 148 -10.15 -7.08 2.29
CA ALA A 148 -9.54 -8.16 1.49
C ALA A 148 -8.06 -7.87 1.20
N GLY A 149 -7.71 -6.64 0.83
CA GLY A 149 -6.31 -6.24 0.65
C GLY A 149 -5.47 -6.45 1.91
N THR A 150 -6.02 -6.13 3.08
CA THR A 150 -5.33 -6.36 4.36
C THR A 150 -5.03 -7.86 4.60
N LEU A 151 -5.96 -8.76 4.23
CA LEU A 151 -5.69 -10.20 4.26
C LEU A 151 -4.54 -10.59 3.33
N GLY A 152 -4.41 -9.95 2.18
CA GLY A 152 -3.28 -10.13 1.27
C GLY A 152 -1.94 -9.71 1.90
N ALA A 153 -1.91 -8.57 2.60
CA ALA A 153 -0.72 -8.12 3.33
C ALA A 153 -0.36 -9.08 4.47
N ILE A 154 -1.35 -9.61 5.19
CA ILE A 154 -1.17 -10.63 6.22
C ILE A 154 -0.63 -11.94 5.63
N ALA A 155 -1.14 -12.38 4.48
CA ALA A 155 -0.63 -13.57 3.79
C ALA A 155 0.84 -13.45 3.37
N ALA A 156 1.34 -12.24 3.18
CA ALA A 156 2.75 -11.95 2.89
C ALA A 156 3.66 -11.98 4.15
N THR A 157 3.17 -12.35 5.32
CA THR A 157 3.94 -12.44 6.58
C THR A 157 4.25 -13.89 6.95
N ALA A 158 3.72 -14.41 8.05
CA ALA A 158 3.98 -15.79 8.50
C ALA A 158 3.63 -16.87 7.42
N PRO A 159 2.50 -16.78 6.67
CA PRO A 159 2.24 -17.77 5.64
C PRO A 159 3.31 -17.82 4.56
N LEU A 160 3.77 -16.65 4.06
CA LEU A 160 4.86 -16.61 3.09
C LEU A 160 6.17 -17.13 3.70
N ALA A 161 6.46 -16.79 4.95
CA ALA A 161 7.68 -17.26 5.63
C ALA A 161 7.73 -18.79 5.70
N TRP A 162 6.62 -19.45 6.05
CA TRP A 162 6.54 -20.91 6.08
C TRP A 162 6.69 -21.54 4.69
N ILE A 163 6.03 -20.97 3.69
CA ILE A 163 6.15 -21.47 2.32
C ILE A 163 7.60 -21.32 1.82
N ALA A 164 8.22 -20.18 2.10
CA ALA A 164 9.60 -19.91 1.72
C ALA A 164 10.60 -20.83 2.45
N GLU A 165 10.33 -21.19 3.70
CA GLU A 165 11.16 -22.13 4.47
C GLU A 165 11.11 -23.55 3.90
N TRP A 166 9.93 -24.02 3.46
CA TRP A 166 9.76 -25.39 2.98
C TRP A 166 10.12 -25.58 1.51
N PHE A 167 9.76 -24.64 0.66
CA PHE A 167 9.89 -24.73 -0.79
C PHE A 167 10.91 -23.77 -1.39
N GLY A 168 11.41 -22.83 -0.59
CA GLY A 168 12.22 -21.71 -1.07
C GLY A 168 11.37 -20.53 -1.59
N TRP A 169 11.97 -19.36 -1.55
CA TRP A 169 11.27 -18.12 -1.98
C TRP A 169 10.97 -18.10 -3.49
N ARG A 170 11.78 -18.77 -4.33
CA ARG A 170 11.54 -18.85 -5.78
C ARG A 170 10.27 -19.60 -6.12
N ASP A 171 10.07 -20.75 -5.50
CA ASP A 171 8.87 -21.58 -5.73
C ASP A 171 7.64 -20.89 -5.15
N ALA A 172 7.77 -20.19 -4.01
CA ALA A 172 6.70 -19.36 -3.47
C ALA A 172 6.26 -18.29 -4.49
N PHE A 173 7.18 -17.56 -5.11
CA PHE A 173 6.85 -16.54 -6.10
C PHE A 173 6.37 -17.13 -7.43
N THR A 174 6.84 -18.30 -7.82
CA THR A 174 6.29 -19.05 -8.97
C THR A 174 4.82 -19.44 -8.72
N GLY A 175 4.50 -19.90 -7.51
CA GLY A 175 3.13 -20.18 -7.10
C GLY A 175 2.24 -18.93 -7.11
N VAL A 176 2.76 -17.81 -6.61
CA VAL A 176 2.06 -16.50 -6.66
C VAL A 176 1.83 -16.07 -8.10
N ALA A 177 2.81 -16.24 -8.99
CA ALA A 177 2.64 -15.94 -10.41
C ALA A 177 1.52 -16.81 -11.04
N ALA A 178 1.48 -18.10 -10.75
CA ALA A 178 0.42 -19.01 -11.23
C ALA A 178 -0.97 -18.56 -10.72
N ILE A 179 -1.09 -18.21 -9.44
CA ILE A 179 -2.33 -17.66 -8.87
C ILE A 179 -2.70 -16.34 -9.57
N THR A 180 -1.71 -15.48 -9.85
CA THR A 180 -1.95 -14.20 -10.54
C THR A 180 -2.43 -14.40 -11.97
N VAL A 181 -1.92 -15.44 -12.70
CA VAL A 181 -2.42 -15.84 -14.03
C VAL A 181 -3.89 -16.24 -13.95
N LEU A 182 -4.22 -17.14 -13.02
CA LEU A 182 -5.60 -17.58 -12.81
C LEU A 182 -6.53 -16.39 -12.51
N MET A 183 -6.11 -15.52 -11.60
CA MET A 183 -6.91 -14.35 -11.23
C MET A 183 -7.02 -13.33 -12.36
N GLY A 184 -5.97 -13.12 -13.16
CA GLY A 184 -6.01 -12.27 -14.35
C GLY A 184 -7.02 -12.79 -15.38
N ALA A 185 -7.04 -14.10 -15.63
CA ALA A 185 -8.03 -14.75 -16.48
C ALA A 185 -9.46 -14.59 -15.92
N LEU A 186 -9.64 -14.81 -14.61
CA LEU A 186 -10.95 -14.63 -13.96
C LEU A 186 -11.41 -13.16 -14.00
N VAL A 187 -10.54 -12.19 -13.79
CA VAL A 187 -10.88 -10.77 -13.94
C VAL A 187 -11.33 -10.49 -15.38
N TRP A 188 -10.59 -10.97 -16.38
CA TRP A 188 -10.96 -10.79 -17.78
C TRP A 188 -12.33 -11.41 -18.12
N LEU A 189 -12.64 -12.60 -17.60
CA LEU A 189 -13.90 -13.32 -17.88
C LEU A 189 -15.10 -12.74 -17.12
N VAL A 190 -14.90 -12.36 -15.87
CA VAL A 190 -15.99 -12.00 -14.94
C VAL A 190 -16.24 -10.50 -14.90
N ALA A 191 -15.17 -9.68 -14.88
CA ALA A 191 -15.33 -8.23 -14.78
C ALA A 191 -16.00 -7.64 -16.01
N ARG A 192 -16.94 -6.74 -15.78
CA ARG A 192 -17.64 -5.95 -16.79
C ARG A 192 -17.72 -4.52 -16.26
N ASP A 193 -17.50 -3.53 -17.13
CA ASP A 193 -17.53 -2.11 -16.74
C ASP A 193 -18.92 -1.63 -16.34
N ALA A 194 -19.98 -2.27 -16.86
CA ALA A 194 -21.36 -2.00 -16.51
C ALA A 194 -22.18 -3.29 -16.42
N PRO A 195 -23.30 -3.29 -15.68
CA PRO A 195 -24.25 -4.39 -15.66
C PRO A 195 -24.86 -4.64 -17.04
N PRO A 196 -25.34 -5.88 -17.32
CA PRO A 196 -26.05 -6.17 -18.57
C PRO A 196 -27.20 -5.19 -18.80
N GLY A 197 -27.33 -4.69 -20.03
CA GLY A 197 -28.36 -3.72 -20.41
C GLY A 197 -28.06 -2.25 -20.13
N LYS A 198 -26.97 -1.94 -19.41
CA LYS A 198 -26.48 -0.56 -19.23
C LYS A 198 -25.23 -0.34 -20.10
N VAL A 199 -25.23 0.77 -20.85
CA VAL A 199 -24.05 1.16 -21.65
C VAL A 199 -22.97 1.67 -20.70
N ALA A 200 -21.72 1.25 -20.88
CA ALA A 200 -20.62 1.74 -20.09
C ALA A 200 -20.37 3.23 -20.39
N ALA A 201 -20.16 4.04 -19.36
CA ALA A 201 -20.05 5.50 -19.52
C ALA A 201 -18.93 5.93 -20.48
N HIS A 202 -17.82 5.16 -20.57
CA HIS A 202 -16.74 5.43 -21.52
C HIS A 202 -17.17 5.24 -22.99
N GLN A 203 -18.22 4.46 -23.26
CA GLN A 203 -18.81 4.27 -24.61
C GLN A 203 -19.78 5.39 -25.00
N LEU A 204 -20.24 6.18 -24.02
CA LEU A 204 -21.13 7.32 -24.25
C LEU A 204 -20.36 8.63 -24.48
N HIS A 205 -19.06 8.66 -24.18
CA HIS A 205 -18.21 9.83 -24.35
C HIS A 205 -17.51 9.77 -25.72
N ASP A 206 -18.29 9.91 -26.80
CA ASP A 206 -17.76 10.31 -28.10
C ASP A 206 -17.19 11.74 -27.97
N GLY A 207 -15.90 11.84 -27.59
CA GLY A 207 -15.09 13.03 -27.81
C GLY A 207 -15.06 14.11 -26.72
N ALA A 208 -15.72 13.96 -25.55
CA ALA A 208 -15.71 14.98 -24.49
C ALA A 208 -15.12 14.49 -23.16
N GLY A 209 -14.12 13.60 -23.20
CA GLY A 209 -13.23 13.37 -22.04
C GLY A 209 -12.47 14.66 -21.71
N GLU A 210 -12.29 14.96 -20.42
CA GLU A 210 -11.38 16.05 -20.02
C GLU A 210 -10.07 15.98 -20.83
N SER A 211 -9.70 17.08 -21.48
CA SER A 211 -8.45 17.11 -22.21
C SER A 211 -7.29 16.88 -21.24
N LEU A 212 -6.18 16.28 -21.71
CA LEU A 212 -4.97 16.15 -20.90
C LEU A 212 -4.55 17.48 -20.26
N TRP A 213 -4.81 18.58 -20.97
CA TRP A 213 -4.54 19.94 -20.48
C TRP A 213 -5.46 20.33 -19.29
N GLN A 214 -6.72 19.99 -19.32
CA GLN A 214 -7.65 20.24 -18.22
C GLN A 214 -7.30 19.37 -16.99
N SER A 215 -6.90 18.14 -17.23
CA SER A 215 -6.39 17.25 -16.16
C SER A 215 -5.12 17.80 -15.52
N LEU A 216 -4.20 18.34 -16.31
CA LEU A 216 -2.97 19.00 -15.83
C LEU A 216 -3.27 20.31 -15.08
N MET A 217 -4.19 21.13 -15.57
CA MET A 217 -4.62 22.35 -14.87
C MET A 217 -5.26 22.03 -13.52
N GLY A 218 -6.10 21.00 -13.44
CA GLY A 218 -6.67 20.54 -12.18
C GLY A 218 -5.63 20.02 -11.19
N LEU A 219 -4.58 19.35 -11.70
CA LEU A 219 -3.44 18.96 -10.88
C LEU A 219 -2.68 20.19 -10.36
N GLY A 220 -2.48 21.22 -11.21
CA GLY A 220 -1.89 22.50 -10.81
C GLY A 220 -2.67 23.17 -9.67
N ALA A 221 -4.01 23.17 -9.74
CA ALA A 221 -4.87 23.70 -8.68
C ALA A 221 -4.75 22.91 -7.35
N VAL A 222 -4.61 21.59 -7.43
CA VAL A 222 -4.34 20.75 -6.25
C VAL A 222 -2.99 21.12 -5.62
N LEU A 223 -1.94 21.24 -6.44
CA LEU A 223 -0.58 21.56 -5.98
C LEU A 223 -0.46 22.98 -5.41
N ALA A 224 -1.32 23.90 -5.84
CA ALA A 224 -1.36 25.27 -5.32
C ALA A 224 -2.01 25.39 -3.93
N ASN A 225 -2.63 24.32 -3.39
CA ASN A 225 -3.25 24.38 -2.07
C ASN A 225 -2.18 24.48 -0.97
N PRO A 226 -2.19 25.55 -0.12
CA PRO A 226 -1.16 25.80 0.87
C PRO A 226 -1.08 24.75 1.99
N SER A 227 -2.15 24.00 2.22
CA SER A 227 -2.19 22.91 3.20
C SER A 227 -1.63 21.59 2.67
N LEU A 228 -1.55 21.44 1.33
CA LEU A 228 -1.11 20.20 0.71
C LEU A 228 0.31 19.78 1.11
N PRO A 229 1.35 20.64 1.10
CA PRO A 229 2.71 20.21 1.42
C PRO A 229 2.82 19.58 2.82
N HIS A 230 2.08 20.10 3.79
CA HIS A 230 2.08 19.59 5.16
C HIS A 230 1.45 18.20 5.27
N LEU A 231 0.30 17.99 4.60
CA LEU A 231 -0.37 16.70 4.53
C LEU A 231 0.42 15.70 3.70
N LEU A 232 1.03 16.16 2.61
CA LEU A 232 1.86 15.33 1.74
C LEU A 232 3.09 14.82 2.50
N LEU A 233 3.78 15.70 3.24
CA LEU A 233 4.92 15.29 4.07
C LEU A 233 4.49 14.34 5.18
N LEU A 234 3.36 14.61 5.85
CA LEU A 234 2.82 13.69 6.85
C LEU A 234 2.53 12.31 6.25
N GLN A 235 1.85 12.28 5.09
CA GLN A 235 1.51 11.02 4.43
C GLN A 235 2.76 10.28 3.93
N PHE A 236 3.75 11.02 3.41
CA PHE A 236 5.06 10.51 3.04
C PHE A 236 5.74 9.81 4.22
N MET A 237 5.74 10.43 5.40
CA MET A 237 6.39 9.86 6.58
C MET A 237 5.56 8.75 7.23
N ALA A 238 4.24 8.90 7.35
CA ALA A 238 3.38 7.92 8.00
C ALA A 238 3.34 6.57 7.23
N LEU A 239 3.01 6.63 5.93
CA LEU A 239 2.99 5.44 5.10
C LEU A 239 4.41 4.92 4.82
N GLY A 240 5.34 5.84 4.58
CA GLY A 240 6.73 5.51 4.28
C GLY A 240 7.43 4.80 5.45
N SER A 241 7.29 5.27 6.68
CA SER A 241 7.90 4.62 7.86
C SER A 241 7.32 3.22 8.09
N THR A 242 6.01 3.07 8.00
CA THR A 242 5.35 1.77 8.15
C THR A 242 5.77 0.80 7.05
N ALA A 243 5.80 1.25 5.80
CA ALA A 243 6.26 0.42 4.68
C ALA A 243 7.76 0.09 4.77
N THR A 244 8.57 0.98 5.33
CA THR A 244 10.00 0.73 5.56
C THR A 244 10.21 -0.36 6.59
N LEU A 245 9.46 -0.34 7.68
CA LEU A 245 9.56 -1.36 8.73
C LEU A 245 8.92 -2.67 8.27
N LEU A 246 7.61 -2.68 8.09
CA LEU A 246 6.83 -3.88 7.80
C LEU A 246 7.15 -4.47 6.42
N GLY A 247 7.38 -3.62 5.43
CA GLY A 247 7.60 -4.03 4.04
C GLY A 247 9.03 -4.45 3.71
N LEU A 248 10.02 -4.11 4.56
CA LEU A 248 11.41 -4.49 4.28
C LEU A 248 12.24 -4.75 5.55
N TRP A 249 12.43 -3.76 6.45
CA TRP A 249 13.54 -3.78 7.41
C TRP A 249 13.26 -4.47 8.74
N LEU A 250 11.99 -4.75 9.09
CA LEU A 250 11.67 -5.47 10.32
C LEU A 250 12.19 -6.91 10.31
N SER A 251 12.08 -7.63 9.19
CA SER A 251 12.56 -9.01 9.10
C SER A 251 14.09 -9.11 9.16
N PRO A 252 14.89 -8.32 8.42
CA PRO A 252 16.34 -8.23 8.63
C PRO A 252 16.72 -7.87 10.07
N PHE A 253 16.06 -6.90 10.68
CA PHE A 253 16.32 -6.54 12.08
C PHE A 253 16.13 -7.72 13.03
N LEU A 254 15.03 -8.45 12.90
CA LEU A 254 14.75 -9.63 13.73
C LEU A 254 15.74 -10.78 13.48
N HIS A 255 16.20 -10.93 12.23
CA HIS A 255 17.23 -11.89 11.86
C HIS A 255 18.57 -11.51 12.45
N ASP A 256 19.02 -10.28 12.22
CA ASP A 256 20.39 -9.85 12.52
C ASP A 256 20.63 -9.70 14.03
N ILE A 257 19.63 -9.21 14.78
CA ILE A 257 19.78 -8.90 16.20
C ILE A 257 19.30 -10.05 17.11
N TYR A 258 18.22 -10.74 16.73
CA TYR A 258 17.64 -11.80 17.55
C TYR A 258 17.88 -13.21 17.01
N GLY A 259 18.51 -13.36 15.84
CA GLY A 259 18.80 -14.65 15.22
C GLY A 259 17.56 -15.47 14.86
N LEU A 260 16.40 -14.82 14.68
CA LEU A 260 15.14 -15.51 14.40
C LEU A 260 15.15 -16.15 13.01
N ASP A 261 14.60 -17.36 12.92
CA ASP A 261 14.32 -18.05 11.67
C ASP A 261 13.16 -17.40 10.88
N GLY A 262 12.90 -17.89 9.67
CA GLY A 262 11.87 -17.36 8.79
C GLY A 262 10.48 -17.33 9.43
N PRO A 263 9.95 -18.46 9.95
CA PRO A 263 8.65 -18.54 10.60
C PRO A 263 8.49 -17.61 11.81
N ALA A 264 9.51 -17.53 12.69
CA ALA A 264 9.47 -16.66 13.86
C ALA A 264 9.43 -15.17 13.45
N ARG A 265 10.26 -14.76 12.48
CA ARG A 265 10.21 -13.41 11.89
C ARG A 265 8.82 -13.11 11.31
N GLY A 266 8.30 -14.05 10.51
CA GLY A 266 6.97 -13.96 9.91
C GLY A 266 5.87 -13.77 10.95
N THR A 267 5.98 -14.41 12.11
CA THR A 267 5.03 -14.28 13.22
C THR A 267 5.03 -12.86 13.81
N VAL A 268 6.19 -12.23 14.01
CA VAL A 268 6.27 -10.84 14.49
C VAL A 268 5.67 -9.88 13.44
N LEU A 269 5.97 -10.08 12.16
CA LEU A 269 5.37 -9.30 11.08
C LEU A 269 3.84 -9.49 11.03
N LEU A 270 3.35 -10.71 11.27
CA LEU A 270 1.92 -11.01 11.35
C LEU A 270 1.26 -10.23 12.49
N ILE A 271 1.87 -10.23 13.69
CA ILE A 271 1.36 -9.49 14.85
C ILE A 271 1.28 -8.00 14.53
N MET A 272 2.32 -7.39 13.96
CA MET A 272 2.30 -5.98 13.56
C MET A 272 1.22 -5.70 12.49
N SER A 273 1.09 -6.58 11.48
CA SER A 273 0.08 -6.42 10.41
C SER A 273 -1.35 -6.55 10.93
N ALA A 274 -1.62 -7.54 11.80
CA ALA A 274 -2.92 -7.74 12.42
C ALA A 274 -3.28 -6.56 13.35
N SER A 275 -2.30 -6.05 14.11
CA SER A 275 -2.46 -4.86 14.93
C SER A 275 -2.74 -3.61 14.09
N SER A 276 -2.11 -3.47 12.93
CA SER A 276 -2.38 -2.37 11.99
C SER A 276 -3.81 -2.44 11.45
N ALA A 277 -4.31 -3.64 11.13
CA ALA A 277 -5.68 -3.85 10.70
C ALA A 277 -6.69 -3.47 11.81
N ALA A 278 -6.46 -3.91 13.04
CA ALA A 278 -7.28 -3.54 14.21
C ALA A 278 -7.22 -2.02 14.46
N GLY A 279 -6.03 -1.44 14.35
CA GLY A 279 -5.83 0.00 14.48
C GLY A 279 -6.65 0.78 13.44
N MET A 280 -6.63 0.38 12.18
CA MET A 280 -7.39 1.06 11.12
C MET A 280 -8.89 1.11 11.43
N LEU A 281 -9.47 0.04 12.01
CA LEU A 281 -10.88 -0.01 12.42
C LEU A 281 -11.18 0.92 13.60
N ILE A 282 -10.29 0.96 14.59
CA ILE A 282 -10.52 1.73 15.82
C ILE A 282 -10.23 3.21 15.62
N TRP A 283 -9.14 3.56 14.95
CA TRP A 283 -8.79 4.95 14.66
C TRP A 283 -9.74 5.61 13.67
N GLY A 284 -10.36 4.85 12.75
CA GLY A 284 -11.25 5.38 11.72
C GLY A 284 -12.43 6.21 12.23
N GLY A 285 -12.84 6.03 13.50
CA GLY A 285 -13.91 6.81 14.15
C GLY A 285 -13.41 7.85 15.16
N MET A 286 -12.10 7.97 15.36
CA MET A 286 -11.53 8.86 16.38
C MET A 286 -11.71 10.35 16.03
N ASP A 287 -11.76 10.72 14.76
CA ASP A 287 -12.00 12.09 14.32
C ASP A 287 -13.38 12.60 14.80
N ILE A 288 -14.40 11.75 14.75
CA ILE A 288 -15.75 12.05 15.25
C ILE A 288 -15.71 12.19 16.78
N ARG A 289 -15.07 11.23 17.49
CA ARG A 289 -15.00 11.23 18.95
C ARG A 289 -14.25 12.44 19.53
N PHE A 290 -13.18 12.88 18.87
CA PHE A 290 -12.41 14.07 19.26
C PHE A 290 -12.99 15.36 18.69
N ASN A 291 -14.01 15.28 17.84
CA ASN A 291 -14.53 16.41 17.04
C ASN A 291 -13.39 17.20 16.37
N SER A 292 -12.41 16.48 15.83
CA SER A 292 -11.18 17.03 15.28
C SER A 292 -10.50 15.97 14.43
N ARG A 293 -10.05 16.31 13.24
CA ARG A 293 -9.19 15.44 12.44
C ARG A 293 -7.73 15.58 12.86
N LYS A 294 -7.33 16.76 13.29
CA LYS A 294 -5.95 17.09 13.66
C LYS A 294 -5.47 16.41 14.93
N LYS A 295 -6.28 16.43 16.01
CA LYS A 295 -5.90 15.88 17.32
C LYS A 295 -5.53 14.40 17.29
N PRO A 296 -6.37 13.48 16.73
CA PRO A 296 -6.01 12.07 16.68
C PRO A 296 -4.80 11.80 15.80
N ILE A 297 -4.61 12.55 14.70
CA ILE A 297 -3.40 12.43 13.86
C ILE A 297 -2.14 12.79 14.66
N LEU A 298 -2.16 13.93 15.39
CA LEU A 298 -1.02 14.32 16.22
C LEU A 298 -0.77 13.32 17.34
N LEU A 299 -1.81 12.81 17.99
CA LEU A 299 -1.69 11.81 19.05
C LEU A 299 -1.07 10.49 18.53
N GLY A 300 -1.65 9.90 17.49
CA GLY A 300 -1.15 8.63 16.92
C GLY A 300 0.24 8.76 16.34
N GLY A 301 0.51 9.86 15.64
CA GLY A 301 1.84 10.15 15.11
C GLY A 301 2.88 10.39 16.21
N ALA A 302 2.54 11.11 17.29
CA ALA A 302 3.45 11.33 18.43
C ALA A 302 3.76 10.00 19.15
N ILE A 303 2.77 9.13 19.35
CA ILE A 303 3.01 7.79 19.90
C ILE A 303 3.98 7.02 19.01
N ASN A 304 3.76 7.01 17.68
CA ASN A 304 4.65 6.30 16.75
C ASN A 304 6.07 6.89 16.76
N ALA A 305 6.23 8.20 16.76
CA ALA A 305 7.55 8.84 16.86
C ALA A 305 8.25 8.48 18.17
N SER A 306 7.54 8.48 19.31
CA SER A 306 8.08 8.12 20.62
C SER A 306 8.49 6.65 20.69
N LEU A 307 7.72 5.74 20.10
CA LEU A 307 8.04 4.31 20.05
C LEU A 307 9.27 4.04 19.17
N LEU A 308 9.41 4.77 18.06
CA LEU A 308 10.61 4.72 17.22
C LEU A 308 11.83 5.27 17.96
N ALA A 309 11.67 6.35 18.75
CA ALA A 309 12.74 6.87 19.60
C ALA A 309 13.13 5.85 20.68
N LEU A 310 12.16 5.17 21.29
CA LEU A 310 12.41 4.09 22.25
C LEU A 310 13.22 2.94 21.61
N LEU A 311 12.84 2.49 20.42
CA LEU A 311 13.60 1.46 19.67
C LEU A 311 15.00 1.95 19.31
N SER A 312 15.19 3.24 19.02
CA SER A 312 16.53 3.80 18.76
C SER A 312 17.46 3.67 19.97
N LEU A 313 16.91 3.77 21.17
CA LEU A 313 17.68 3.73 22.42
C LEU A 313 17.83 2.33 23.00
N GLN A 314 16.89 1.44 22.74
CA GLN A 314 16.77 0.10 23.34
C GLN A 314 16.38 -0.96 22.28
N ALA A 315 17.06 -0.97 21.15
CA ALA A 315 16.77 -1.92 20.09
C ALA A 315 17.19 -3.39 20.43
N ASP A 316 17.98 -3.60 21.48
CA ASP A 316 18.37 -4.90 22.03
C ASP A 316 17.52 -5.36 23.23
N ALA A 317 16.44 -4.62 23.54
CA ALA A 317 15.49 -5.04 24.58
C ALA A 317 14.93 -6.44 24.26
N GLY A 318 14.45 -7.14 25.28
CA GLY A 318 13.92 -8.49 25.11
C GLY A 318 12.87 -8.59 23.98
N LEU A 319 12.88 -9.68 23.22
CA LEU A 319 12.05 -9.91 22.03
C LEU A 319 10.56 -9.62 22.28
N MET A 320 10.05 -9.95 23.47
CA MET A 320 8.65 -9.69 23.83
C MET A 320 8.34 -8.18 23.86
N LEU A 321 9.22 -7.36 24.43
CA LEU A 321 9.05 -5.91 24.48
C LEU A 321 9.09 -5.32 23.05
N VAL A 322 10.08 -5.72 22.26
CA VAL A 322 10.23 -5.26 20.87
C VAL A 322 9.02 -5.65 20.02
N THR A 323 8.54 -6.88 20.13
CA THR A 323 7.31 -7.33 19.45
C THR A 323 6.10 -6.49 19.87
N THR A 324 5.97 -6.20 21.16
CA THR A 324 4.89 -5.35 21.68
C THR A 324 4.99 -3.93 21.11
N VAL A 325 6.19 -3.34 21.06
CA VAL A 325 6.40 -2.02 20.47
C VAL A 325 5.99 -2.00 18.99
N PHE A 326 6.37 -3.01 18.21
CA PHE A 326 5.95 -3.09 16.80
C PHE A 326 4.43 -3.32 16.65
N ALA A 327 3.80 -4.09 17.54
CA ALA A 327 2.35 -4.24 17.56
C ALA A 327 1.65 -2.91 17.82
N VAL A 328 2.13 -2.12 18.80
CA VAL A 328 1.58 -0.80 19.11
C VAL A 328 1.84 0.21 18.00
N LEU A 329 3.04 0.19 17.39
CA LEU A 329 3.35 1.00 16.20
C LEU A 329 2.36 0.71 15.06
N GLY A 330 2.12 -0.56 14.77
CA GLY A 330 1.13 -0.98 13.78
C GLY A 330 -0.26 -0.46 14.12
N PHE A 331 -0.73 -0.69 15.35
CA PHE A 331 -2.05 -0.28 15.83
C PHE A 331 -2.24 1.25 15.72
N CYS A 332 -1.27 2.02 16.20
CA CYS A 332 -1.35 3.48 16.17
C CYS A 332 -1.28 4.05 14.75
N ASN A 333 -0.68 3.34 13.78
CA ASN A 333 -0.62 3.81 12.39
C ASN A 333 -2.00 3.99 11.73
N GLY A 334 -3.08 3.50 12.34
CA GLY A 334 -4.45 3.74 11.91
C GLY A 334 -4.82 5.23 11.76
N TYR A 335 -4.09 6.15 12.41
CA TYR A 335 -4.27 7.59 12.19
C TYR A 335 -4.06 8.04 10.74
N ALA A 336 -3.31 7.27 9.93
CA ALA A 336 -3.10 7.57 8.52
C ALA A 336 -4.41 7.60 7.71
N ALA A 337 -5.42 6.82 8.12
CA ALA A 337 -6.74 6.86 7.51
C ALA A 337 -7.42 8.22 7.74
N ILE A 338 -7.26 8.80 8.95
CA ILE A 338 -7.79 10.13 9.28
C ILE A 338 -7.03 11.22 8.49
N ALA A 339 -5.74 11.04 8.22
CA ALA A 339 -4.97 11.96 7.39
C ALA A 339 -5.51 12.04 5.95
N ILE A 340 -5.95 10.92 5.37
CA ILE A 340 -6.64 10.89 4.07
C ILE A 340 -7.99 11.62 4.15
N ALA A 341 -8.75 11.40 5.22
CA ALA A 341 -10.04 12.08 5.45
C ALA A 341 -9.85 13.61 5.63
N HIS A 342 -8.76 14.03 6.30
CA HIS A 342 -8.39 15.45 6.40
C HIS A 342 -7.99 16.01 5.03
N GLY A 343 -7.19 15.25 4.26
CA GLY A 343 -6.82 15.62 2.90
C GLY A 343 -8.03 15.79 1.98
N ARG A 344 -9.04 14.90 2.10
CA ARG A 344 -10.31 15.06 1.37
C ARG A 344 -11.00 16.40 1.69
N ALA A 345 -10.93 16.84 2.93
CA ALA A 345 -11.67 18.02 3.38
C ALA A 345 -11.01 19.36 3.01
N ILE A 346 -9.74 19.37 2.62
CA ILE A 346 -9.05 20.60 2.16
C ILE A 346 -9.30 20.91 0.68
N PHE A 347 -9.89 19.97 -0.07
CA PHE A 347 -10.17 20.14 -1.50
C PHE A 347 -11.65 20.35 -1.76
N PRO A 348 -12.02 21.23 -2.73
CA PRO A 348 -13.38 21.33 -3.22
C PRO A 348 -13.77 20.02 -3.94
N ASP A 349 -15.07 19.69 -3.97
CA ASP A 349 -15.60 18.41 -4.43
C ASP A 349 -15.08 17.96 -5.81
N HIS A 350 -14.92 18.89 -6.75
CA HIS A 350 -14.42 18.59 -8.10
C HIS A 350 -12.92 18.25 -8.15
N LEU A 351 -12.13 18.56 -7.10
CA LEU A 351 -10.69 18.25 -6.99
C LEU A 351 -10.37 17.14 -6.00
N VAL A 352 -11.35 16.64 -5.24
CA VAL A 352 -11.14 15.62 -4.19
C VAL A 352 -10.42 14.38 -4.72
N GLY A 353 -10.85 13.85 -5.85
CA GLY A 353 -10.25 12.65 -6.44
C GLY A 353 -8.75 12.85 -6.75
N ARG A 354 -8.42 13.98 -7.38
CA ARG A 354 -7.02 14.35 -7.71
C ARG A 354 -6.19 14.59 -6.45
N GLY A 355 -6.76 15.30 -5.47
CA GLY A 355 -6.09 15.55 -4.19
C GLY A 355 -5.73 14.28 -3.43
N ILE A 356 -6.67 13.33 -3.33
CA ILE A 356 -6.43 12.02 -2.71
C ILE A 356 -5.38 11.23 -3.48
N SER A 357 -5.40 11.27 -4.82
CA SER A 357 -4.40 10.59 -5.65
C SER A 357 -3.00 11.15 -5.42
N VAL A 358 -2.85 12.48 -5.33
CA VAL A 358 -1.56 13.13 -5.01
C VAL A 358 -1.06 12.74 -3.61
N LEU A 359 -1.93 12.71 -2.61
CA LEU A 359 -1.57 12.27 -1.26
C LEU A 359 -1.14 10.81 -1.23
N ASN A 360 -1.86 9.93 -1.94
CA ASN A 360 -1.50 8.51 -2.05
C ASN A 360 -0.17 8.32 -2.77
N MET A 361 0.05 9.06 -3.88
CA MET A 361 1.33 9.05 -4.59
C MET A 361 2.49 9.51 -3.70
N GLY A 362 2.28 10.56 -2.88
CA GLY A 362 3.26 11.00 -1.90
C GLY A 362 3.60 9.95 -0.86
N GLY A 363 2.60 9.22 -0.35
CA GLY A 363 2.82 8.11 0.57
C GLY A 363 3.59 6.95 -0.06
N MET A 364 3.29 6.60 -1.33
CA MET A 364 4.03 5.57 -2.08
C MET A 364 5.48 6.01 -2.37
N ALA A 365 5.68 7.28 -2.75
CA ALA A 365 7.02 7.83 -2.91
C ALA A 365 7.79 7.79 -1.57
N GLY A 366 7.12 8.09 -0.46
CA GLY A 366 7.67 7.96 0.89
C GLY A 366 8.15 6.54 1.18
N ALA A 367 7.33 5.53 0.86
CA ALA A 367 7.72 4.13 1.01
C ALA A 367 8.99 3.79 0.20
N GLY A 368 9.05 4.20 -1.07
CA GLY A 368 10.22 3.95 -1.91
C GLY A 368 11.48 4.66 -1.41
N VAL A 369 11.37 5.96 -1.09
CA VAL A 369 12.50 6.78 -0.64
C VAL A 369 13.02 6.30 0.71
N LEU A 370 12.15 6.10 1.69
CA LEU A 370 12.58 5.70 3.04
C LEU A 370 13.16 4.29 3.08
N GLN A 371 12.67 3.36 2.26
CA GLN A 371 13.28 2.03 2.15
C GLN A 371 14.69 2.11 1.56
N TYR A 372 14.90 2.95 0.56
CA TYR A 372 16.24 3.19 -0.01
C TYR A 372 17.16 3.87 1.01
N VAL A 373 16.72 4.96 1.65
CA VAL A 373 17.50 5.67 2.67
C VAL A 373 17.85 4.76 3.84
N ALA A 374 16.92 3.92 4.30
CA ALA A 374 17.18 2.91 5.30
C ALA A 374 18.28 1.92 4.86
N GLY A 375 18.25 1.51 3.58
CA GLY A 375 19.29 0.68 2.99
C GLY A 375 20.66 1.35 2.99
N VAL A 376 20.71 2.66 2.69
CA VAL A 376 21.96 3.45 2.75
C VAL A 376 22.47 3.54 4.19
N ILE A 377 21.58 3.84 5.16
CA ILE A 377 21.96 3.91 6.59
C ILE A 377 22.55 2.57 7.05
N ILE A 378 21.83 1.46 6.85
CA ILE A 378 22.26 0.15 7.31
C ILE A 378 23.54 -0.29 6.58
N GLY A 379 23.62 -0.04 5.26
CA GLY A 379 24.76 -0.43 4.45
C GLY A 379 26.05 0.35 4.72
N HIS A 380 25.96 1.47 5.44
CA HIS A 380 27.16 2.15 5.95
C HIS A 380 27.86 1.34 7.05
N TYR A 381 27.13 0.47 7.75
CA TYR A 381 27.62 -0.30 8.90
C TYR A 381 27.75 -1.81 8.64
N ALA A 382 27.18 -2.30 7.53
CA ALA A 382 27.16 -3.74 7.22
C ALA A 382 27.74 -4.02 5.83
N ALA A 383 28.61 -5.02 5.75
CA ALA A 383 29.10 -5.52 4.48
C ALA A 383 28.03 -6.36 3.76
N PRO A 384 28.10 -6.51 2.42
CA PRO A 384 27.17 -7.33 1.66
C PRO A 384 27.08 -8.77 2.20
N GLY A 385 25.86 -9.24 2.46
CA GLY A 385 25.60 -10.60 2.95
C GLY A 385 25.98 -10.87 4.41
N THR A 386 26.35 -9.85 5.18
CA THR A 386 26.63 -9.98 6.63
C THR A 386 25.52 -9.36 7.47
N PRO A 387 25.23 -9.88 8.69
CA PRO A 387 24.29 -9.25 9.60
C PRO A 387 24.70 -7.83 9.94
N ALA A 388 23.72 -6.92 9.98
CA ALA A 388 23.98 -5.54 10.36
C ALA A 388 24.05 -5.40 11.89
N PRO A 389 24.97 -4.55 12.42
CA PRO A 389 25.09 -4.35 13.85
C PRO A 389 23.88 -3.57 14.40
N LEU A 390 23.61 -3.74 15.71
CA LEU A 390 22.54 -3.08 16.44
C LEU A 390 22.52 -1.56 16.21
N GLY A 391 23.69 -0.93 16.23
CA GLY A 391 23.82 0.53 16.04
C GLY A 391 23.24 1.02 14.70
N ALA A 392 23.31 0.23 13.63
CA ALA A 392 22.73 0.56 12.34
C ALA A 392 21.19 0.69 12.42
N TYR A 393 20.55 -0.27 13.10
CA TYR A 393 19.10 -0.24 13.32
C TYR A 393 18.68 0.86 14.29
N SER A 394 19.45 1.10 15.36
CA SER A 394 19.23 2.23 16.29
C SER A 394 19.22 3.57 15.55
N ILE A 395 20.18 3.79 14.64
CA ILE A 395 20.24 5.00 13.82
C ILE A 395 19.05 5.07 12.86
N LEU A 396 18.65 3.96 12.24
CA LEU A 396 17.47 3.92 11.38
C LEU A 396 16.19 4.31 12.14
N PHE A 397 15.95 3.72 13.32
CA PHE A 397 14.78 4.04 14.13
C PHE A 397 14.80 5.50 14.59
N GLY A 398 15.96 6.02 15.00
CA GLY A 398 16.14 7.43 15.37
C GLY A 398 15.88 8.38 14.20
N PHE A 399 16.37 8.05 13.02
CA PHE A 399 16.11 8.81 11.80
C PHE A 399 14.61 8.85 11.46
N LEU A 400 13.92 7.70 11.47
CA LEU A 400 12.49 7.62 11.20
C LEU A 400 11.68 8.41 12.24
N SER A 401 12.08 8.31 13.53
CA SER A 401 11.47 9.07 14.62
C SER A 401 11.59 10.58 14.41
N ALA A 402 12.81 11.08 14.17
CA ALA A 402 13.08 12.50 13.98
C ALA A 402 12.33 13.06 12.76
N CYS A 403 12.34 12.34 11.64
CA CYS A 403 11.63 12.76 10.44
C CYS A 403 10.11 12.79 10.64
N LEU A 404 9.54 11.76 11.31
CA LEU A 404 8.11 11.74 11.63
C LEU A 404 7.74 12.88 12.59
N ALA A 405 8.54 13.13 13.63
CA ALA A 405 8.33 14.23 14.55
C ALA A 405 8.37 15.59 13.82
N GLY A 406 9.34 15.80 12.92
CA GLY A 406 9.42 16.99 12.08
C GLY A 406 8.18 17.17 11.18
N ALA A 407 7.70 16.10 10.56
CA ALA A 407 6.47 16.11 9.77
C ALA A 407 5.23 16.47 10.61
N LEU A 408 5.13 15.94 11.84
CA LEU A 408 4.05 16.28 12.77
C LEU A 408 4.10 17.73 13.24
N LEU A 409 5.30 18.26 13.49
CA LEU A 409 5.48 19.68 13.85
C LEU A 409 5.03 20.61 12.71
N LEU A 410 5.38 20.28 11.47
CA LEU A 410 4.91 21.04 10.32
C LEU A 410 3.40 20.86 10.13
N TYR A 411 2.87 19.65 10.22
CA TYR A 411 1.44 19.36 10.14
C TYR A 411 0.65 20.08 11.25
N SER A 412 1.22 20.29 12.44
CA SER A 412 0.56 21.00 13.53
C SER A 412 0.16 22.45 13.20
N ARG A 413 0.73 23.02 12.14
CA ARG A 413 0.41 24.38 11.67
C ARG A 413 -0.84 24.45 10.79
N ILE A 414 -1.33 23.31 10.28
CA ILE A 414 -2.57 23.27 9.47
C ILE A 414 -3.78 23.58 10.34
N GLN A 415 -4.76 24.26 9.75
CA GLN A 415 -6.06 24.47 10.37
C GLN A 415 -6.79 23.14 10.55
N ASP A 416 -7.39 22.93 11.72
CA ASP A 416 -8.21 21.75 11.99
C ASP A 416 -9.57 21.87 11.29
N ILE A 417 -9.89 20.91 10.45
CA ILE A 417 -11.19 20.80 9.80
C ILE A 417 -11.99 19.72 10.55
N LYS A 418 -13.02 20.18 11.26
CA LYS A 418 -13.90 19.29 12.04
C LYS A 418 -14.68 18.36 11.12
N PRO A 419 -14.96 17.12 11.53
CA PRO A 419 -15.91 16.29 10.80
C PRO A 419 -17.27 16.99 10.82
N GLU A 420 -17.96 17.01 9.66
CA GLU A 420 -19.35 17.48 9.60
C GLU A 420 -20.21 16.55 10.44
N HIS A 421 -20.88 17.07 11.45
CA HIS A 421 -21.93 16.34 12.15
C HIS A 421 -23.07 16.14 11.17
N ARG A 422 -23.15 14.99 10.52
CA ARG A 422 -24.43 14.52 9.99
C ARG A 422 -25.30 14.24 11.23
N VAL A 423 -26.19 15.17 11.52
CA VAL A 423 -27.31 14.90 12.41
C VAL A 423 -28.04 13.71 11.79
N ALA A 424 -28.15 12.64 12.58
CA ALA A 424 -28.80 11.40 12.21
C ALA A 424 -30.31 11.64 11.97
#